data_3bbbbfae78d8c15cb8bda354640f2b22
#
_entry.id   3bbbbfae78d8c15cb8bda354640f2b22
#
_cell.length_a   1.000
_cell.length_b   1.000
_cell.length_c   1.000
_cell.angle_alpha   90.00
_cell.angle_beta   90.00
_cell.angle_gamma   90.00
#
_symmetry.space_group_name_H-M   'P 1'
#
loop_
_entity.id
_entity.type
_entity.pdbx_description
1 polymer ?
#
loop_
_entity_poly.entity_id
_entity_poly.type
_entity_poly.pdbx_seq_one_letter_code
_entity_poly.pdbx_strand_id
1 'polypeptide(L)'
;MPVNPFEGLSKLNKEEYQNLNFFELYKKVEELCPSYQEGQVEDLFLFFYFINLLVKNNIDFVVKGGVLLNMFLGKHARPCNDIDVYVKDPNEFFNKVNKVLENESEDFSFKTRWIHSREVDATYYQNTFAFEVSVYHNESLVKKFNVDGTYVDDFNNLKRIKYVGPKVIDKDFYFYGVDLVHMVVIKTLACTSEQSRPIKHLVDLYSLIHLSFDIKEFKKELFRQLENENNIRKSIGIPLLHGKIAIQESKRFFDPFLLTELSAGYNLSMQEMIDNINQWLDANVN
;
A
#
# COMPACT_ATOMS: atom_id res chain seq x y z
N MET A 1 12.14 -2.08 12.47
CA MET A 1 12.65 -2.33 11.11
C MET A 1 11.53 -3.01 10.33
N PRO A 2 11.32 -2.69 9.04
CA PRO A 2 10.33 -3.40 8.23
C PRO A 2 10.64 -4.89 8.21
N VAL A 3 9.60 -5.72 8.30
CA VAL A 3 9.71 -7.17 8.17
C VAL A 3 9.92 -7.49 6.69
N ASN A 4 10.81 -8.43 6.36
CA ASN A 4 10.92 -8.91 4.99
C ASN A 4 9.74 -9.87 4.73
N PRO A 5 8.81 -9.55 3.81
CA PRO A 5 7.67 -10.43 3.53
C PRO A 5 8.09 -11.80 2.99
N PHE A 6 9.33 -11.93 2.50
CA PHE A 6 9.90 -13.19 2.02
C PHE A 6 11.01 -13.71 2.96
N GLU A 7 10.91 -13.49 4.28
CA GLU A 7 11.94 -13.97 5.23
C GLU A 7 12.16 -15.48 5.14
N GLY A 8 11.11 -16.25 4.83
CA GLY A 8 11.20 -17.68 4.56
C GLY A 8 12.13 -18.00 3.39
N LEU A 9 12.10 -17.22 2.33
CA LEU A 9 12.95 -17.37 1.14
C LEU A 9 14.41 -16.98 1.41
N SER A 10 14.70 -16.11 2.38
CA SER A 10 16.08 -15.75 2.74
C SER A 10 16.85 -16.88 3.41
N LYS A 11 16.15 -17.91 3.92
CA LYS A 11 16.73 -19.10 4.54
C LYS A 11 17.02 -20.21 3.54
N LEU A 12 16.58 -20.07 2.30
CA LEU A 12 16.73 -21.07 1.27
C LEU A 12 18.14 -21.02 0.66
N ASN A 13 18.68 -22.20 0.39
CA ASN A 13 20.00 -22.32 -0.18
C ASN A 13 20.03 -21.63 -1.57
N LYS A 14 20.89 -20.63 -1.71
CA LYS A 14 21.00 -19.83 -2.94
C LYS A 14 21.20 -20.70 -4.21
N GLU A 15 21.80 -21.88 -4.07
CA GLU A 15 22.09 -22.80 -5.17
C GLU A 15 20.82 -23.47 -5.74
N GLU A 16 19.78 -23.70 -4.92
CA GLU A 16 18.54 -24.36 -5.36
C GLU A 16 17.66 -23.45 -6.22
N TYR A 17 17.77 -22.12 -6.06
CA TYR A 17 16.90 -21.14 -6.76
C TYR A 17 17.61 -20.39 -7.89
N GLN A 18 18.93 -20.47 -8.00
CA GLN A 18 19.70 -19.80 -9.07
C GLN A 18 19.38 -20.35 -10.46
N ASN A 19 18.80 -21.54 -10.55
CA ASN A 19 18.46 -22.20 -11.80
C ASN A 19 16.96 -22.07 -12.17
N LEU A 20 16.13 -21.44 -11.31
CA LEU A 20 14.72 -21.23 -11.59
C LEU A 20 14.54 -19.88 -12.32
N ASN A 21 13.72 -19.89 -13.38
CA ASN A 21 13.23 -18.64 -13.94
C ASN A 21 12.14 -18.02 -13.01
N PHE A 22 11.76 -16.77 -13.27
CA PHE A 22 10.80 -16.07 -12.40
C PHE A 22 9.42 -16.73 -12.34
N PHE A 23 8.95 -17.35 -13.42
CA PHE A 23 7.68 -18.05 -13.39
C PHE A 23 7.73 -19.33 -12.57
N GLU A 24 8.80 -20.10 -12.65
CA GLU A 24 9.01 -21.29 -11.84
C GLU A 24 9.10 -20.93 -10.35
N LEU A 25 9.79 -19.82 -10.04
CA LEU A 25 9.88 -19.31 -8.67
C LEU A 25 8.51 -18.81 -8.17
N TYR A 26 7.76 -18.10 -9.02
CA TYR A 26 6.40 -17.66 -8.71
C TYR A 26 5.49 -18.84 -8.32
N LYS A 27 5.57 -19.96 -9.03
CA LYS A 27 4.80 -21.17 -8.72
C LYS A 27 5.16 -21.85 -7.40
N LYS A 28 6.37 -21.61 -6.93
CA LYS A 28 6.89 -22.20 -5.67
C LYS A 28 6.84 -21.28 -4.47
N VAL A 29 6.60 -19.99 -4.68
CA VAL A 29 6.73 -18.99 -3.61
C VAL A 29 5.79 -19.24 -2.44
N GLU A 30 4.60 -19.79 -2.69
CA GLU A 30 3.63 -20.14 -1.66
C GLU A 30 4.11 -21.28 -0.78
N GLU A 31 4.68 -22.33 -1.39
CA GLU A 31 5.28 -23.46 -0.66
C GLU A 31 6.45 -23.02 0.23
N LEU A 32 7.18 -21.98 -0.23
CA LEU A 32 8.34 -21.44 0.46
C LEU A 32 7.99 -20.50 1.62
N CYS A 33 6.77 -19.98 1.64
CA CYS A 33 6.26 -19.03 2.65
C CYS A 33 4.93 -19.49 3.27
N PRO A 34 4.85 -20.70 3.87
CA PRO A 34 3.59 -21.31 4.30
C PRO A 34 2.88 -20.58 5.45
N SER A 35 3.50 -19.54 6.01
CA SER A 35 2.92 -18.74 7.10
C SER A 35 2.03 -17.60 6.60
N TYR A 36 1.96 -17.37 5.29
CA TYR A 36 1.09 -16.39 4.68
C TYR A 36 -0.26 -17.02 4.28
N GLN A 37 -1.26 -16.19 4.03
CA GLN A 37 -2.53 -16.64 3.48
C GLN A 37 -2.34 -17.07 2.02
N GLU A 38 -3.14 -18.03 1.58
CA GLU A 38 -3.16 -18.54 0.20
C GLU A 38 -3.28 -17.41 -0.82
N GLY A 39 -2.44 -17.43 -1.83
CA GLY A 39 -2.36 -16.42 -2.89
C GLY A 39 -1.71 -15.08 -2.49
N GLN A 40 -1.49 -14.81 -1.19
CA GLN A 40 -0.94 -13.53 -0.73
C GLN A 40 0.52 -13.35 -1.15
N VAL A 41 1.30 -14.41 -1.08
CA VAL A 41 2.75 -14.36 -1.38
C VAL A 41 2.98 -14.25 -2.87
N GLU A 42 2.18 -14.95 -3.67
CA GLU A 42 2.22 -14.84 -5.14
C GLU A 42 1.89 -13.43 -5.60
N ASP A 43 0.85 -12.82 -5.03
CA ASP A 43 0.49 -11.43 -5.33
C ASP A 43 1.63 -10.46 -4.98
N LEU A 44 2.19 -10.58 -3.77
CA LEU A 44 3.33 -9.77 -3.35
C LEU A 44 4.56 -9.99 -4.23
N PHE A 45 4.82 -11.23 -4.65
CA PHE A 45 5.93 -11.54 -5.56
C PHE A 45 5.77 -10.79 -6.88
N LEU A 46 4.58 -10.83 -7.50
CA LEU A 46 4.30 -10.10 -8.74
C LEU A 46 4.39 -8.59 -8.55
N PHE A 47 3.91 -8.06 -7.41
CA PHE A 47 3.99 -6.63 -7.11
C PHE A 47 5.43 -6.16 -6.96
N PHE A 48 6.26 -6.90 -6.23
CA PHE A 48 7.68 -6.56 -6.09
C PHE A 48 8.45 -6.77 -7.38
N TYR A 49 8.11 -7.79 -8.18
CA TYR A 49 8.68 -7.95 -9.51
C TYR A 49 8.38 -6.73 -10.40
N PHE A 50 7.13 -6.30 -10.46
CA PHE A 50 6.71 -5.11 -11.18
C PHE A 50 7.42 -3.84 -10.67
N ILE A 51 7.46 -3.62 -9.36
CA ILE A 51 8.18 -2.50 -8.75
C ILE A 51 9.67 -2.52 -9.13
N ASN A 52 10.31 -3.69 -9.13
CA ASN A 52 11.71 -3.84 -9.54
C ASN A 52 11.94 -3.45 -11.00
N LEU A 53 11.03 -3.85 -11.91
CA LEU A 53 11.09 -3.43 -13.31
C LEU A 53 11.08 -1.90 -13.44
N LEU A 54 10.18 -1.24 -12.73
CA LEU A 54 10.08 0.22 -12.75
C LEU A 54 11.34 0.90 -12.20
N VAL A 55 11.88 0.39 -11.10
CA VAL A 55 13.12 0.91 -10.49
C VAL A 55 14.31 0.73 -11.41
N LYS A 56 14.48 -0.44 -12.03
CA LYS A 56 15.58 -0.72 -12.99
C LYS A 56 15.56 0.23 -14.18
N ASN A 57 14.37 0.67 -14.56
CA ASN A 57 14.19 1.61 -15.66
C ASN A 57 14.14 3.08 -15.21
N ASN A 58 14.59 3.36 -13.98
CA ASN A 58 14.69 4.71 -13.40
C ASN A 58 13.36 5.49 -13.43
N ILE A 59 12.23 4.82 -13.26
CA ILE A 59 10.94 5.47 -13.08
C ILE A 59 10.85 5.99 -11.66
N ASP A 60 10.51 7.29 -11.48
CA ASP A 60 10.44 7.95 -10.18
C ASP A 60 9.03 7.84 -9.60
N PHE A 61 8.89 7.16 -8.46
CA PHE A 61 7.66 6.98 -7.72
C PHE A 61 7.97 6.66 -6.24
N VAL A 62 6.96 6.76 -5.39
CA VAL A 62 7.08 6.39 -3.96
C VAL A 62 5.96 5.43 -3.61
N VAL A 63 6.30 4.23 -3.14
CA VAL A 63 5.33 3.20 -2.75
C VAL A 63 4.63 3.60 -1.45
N LYS A 64 3.35 3.29 -1.36
CA LYS A 64 2.50 3.43 -0.15
C LYS A 64 1.57 2.22 -0.03
N GLY A 65 0.58 2.27 0.86
CA GLY A 65 -0.54 1.33 0.90
C GLY A 65 -0.20 -0.11 1.27
N GLY A 66 -0.90 -1.05 0.65
CA GLY A 66 -0.90 -2.46 1.01
C GLY A 66 0.45 -3.16 0.91
N VAL A 67 1.26 -2.85 -0.10
CA VAL A 67 2.60 -3.41 -0.26
C VAL A 67 3.50 -3.06 0.94
N LEU A 68 3.49 -1.80 1.39
CA LEU A 68 4.26 -1.38 2.57
C LEU A 68 3.70 -1.96 3.87
N LEU A 69 2.39 -2.15 3.99
CA LEU A 69 1.81 -2.86 5.14
C LEU A 69 2.44 -4.24 5.30
N ASN A 70 2.61 -4.97 4.21
CA ASN A 70 3.27 -6.28 4.25
C ASN A 70 4.75 -6.18 4.64
N MET A 71 5.43 -5.08 4.30
CA MET A 71 6.81 -4.82 4.78
C MET A 71 6.87 -4.54 6.28
N PHE A 72 5.83 -3.91 6.87
CA PHE A 72 5.79 -3.59 8.31
C PHE A 72 5.26 -4.74 9.16
N LEU A 73 4.24 -5.45 8.71
CA LEU A 73 3.48 -6.44 9.47
C LEU A 73 3.82 -7.89 9.10
N GLY A 74 4.46 -8.12 7.93
CA GLY A 74 4.76 -9.47 7.42
C GLY A 74 3.48 -10.29 7.26
N LYS A 75 3.50 -11.54 7.75
CA LYS A 75 2.36 -12.47 7.71
C LYS A 75 1.10 -11.99 8.45
N HIS A 76 1.22 -10.96 9.27
CA HIS A 76 0.09 -10.35 9.98
C HIS A 76 -0.58 -9.23 9.19
N ALA A 77 -0.04 -8.87 8.03
CA ALA A 77 -0.72 -7.96 7.12
C ALA A 77 -1.89 -8.68 6.43
N ARG A 78 -2.94 -7.92 6.14
CA ARG A 78 -3.99 -8.43 5.25
C ARG A 78 -3.46 -8.62 3.82
N PRO A 79 -4.10 -9.46 3.01
CA PRO A 79 -3.80 -9.55 1.58
C PRO A 79 -3.86 -8.18 0.89
N CYS A 80 -2.95 -7.97 -0.05
CA CYS A 80 -2.85 -6.77 -0.86
C CYS A 80 -3.23 -7.11 -2.30
N ASN A 81 -4.17 -6.37 -2.91
CA ASN A 81 -4.68 -6.63 -4.25
C ASN A 81 -4.27 -5.55 -5.26
N ASP A 82 -3.56 -4.53 -4.81
CA ASP A 82 -3.22 -3.32 -5.57
C ASP A 82 -1.82 -2.80 -5.20
N ILE A 83 -1.23 -2.02 -6.08
CA ILE A 83 -0.01 -1.27 -5.80
C ILE A 83 -0.39 0.19 -5.66
N ASP A 84 -0.21 0.75 -4.48
CA ASP A 84 -0.45 2.17 -4.22
C ASP A 84 0.85 2.97 -4.36
N VAL A 85 0.81 4.10 -5.10
CA VAL A 85 1.99 4.96 -5.30
C VAL A 85 1.68 6.45 -5.20
N TYR A 86 2.73 7.24 -4.91
CA TYR A 86 2.77 8.67 -5.20
C TYR A 86 3.60 8.90 -6.46
N VAL A 87 3.14 9.77 -7.35
CA VAL A 87 3.86 10.20 -8.57
C VAL A 87 3.75 11.72 -8.75
N LYS A 88 4.61 12.31 -9.58
CA LYS A 88 4.55 13.75 -9.90
C LYS A 88 3.59 14.05 -11.04
N ASP A 89 3.60 13.22 -12.06
CA ASP A 89 2.74 13.33 -13.25
C ASP A 89 2.20 11.94 -13.60
N PRO A 90 0.89 11.69 -13.48
CA PRO A 90 0.29 10.40 -13.75
C PRO A 90 0.38 9.99 -15.23
N ASN A 91 0.30 10.93 -16.17
CA ASN A 91 0.38 10.62 -17.59
C ASN A 91 1.82 10.25 -18.01
N GLU A 92 2.79 11.03 -17.53
CA GLU A 92 4.21 10.71 -17.75
C GLU A 92 4.57 9.36 -17.13
N PHE A 93 4.11 9.11 -15.89
CA PHE A 93 4.31 7.83 -15.19
C PHE A 93 3.73 6.66 -16.00
N PHE A 94 2.46 6.74 -16.40
CA PHE A 94 1.80 5.70 -17.19
C PHE A 94 2.51 5.43 -18.53
N ASN A 95 2.90 6.48 -19.26
CA ASN A 95 3.61 6.35 -20.53
C ASN A 95 4.98 5.69 -20.35
N LYS A 96 5.72 6.03 -19.29
CA LYS A 96 7.01 5.39 -18.95
C LYS A 96 6.81 3.92 -18.58
N VAL A 97 5.79 3.61 -17.78
CA VAL A 97 5.43 2.22 -17.44
C VAL A 97 5.16 1.41 -18.70
N ASN A 98 4.32 1.90 -19.61
CA ASN A 98 4.02 1.21 -20.85
C ASN A 98 5.28 0.92 -21.68
N LYS A 99 6.12 1.94 -21.85
CA LYS A 99 7.38 1.78 -22.60
C LYS A 99 8.30 0.72 -22.00
N VAL A 100 8.37 0.62 -20.67
CA VAL A 100 9.14 -0.43 -20.00
C VAL A 100 8.52 -1.80 -20.29
N LEU A 101 7.22 -1.93 -20.10
CA LEU A 101 6.52 -3.21 -20.23
C LEU A 101 6.45 -3.74 -21.66
N GLU A 102 6.52 -2.88 -22.68
CA GLU A 102 6.63 -3.28 -24.08
C GLU A 102 7.98 -3.95 -24.42
N ASN A 103 9.03 -3.66 -23.67
CA ASN A 103 10.40 -4.13 -23.93
C ASN A 103 10.83 -5.30 -23.04
N GLU A 104 10.00 -5.74 -22.10
CA GLU A 104 10.27 -6.80 -21.15
C GLU A 104 9.26 -7.94 -21.37
N SER A 105 9.52 -9.17 -21.21
CA SER A 105 10.47 -10.03 -20.54
C SER A 105 10.43 -11.44 -21.12
N GLU A 106 11.36 -12.29 -20.72
CA GLU A 106 11.35 -13.72 -21.08
C GLU A 106 10.28 -14.52 -20.30
N ASP A 107 9.93 -14.10 -19.06
CA ASP A 107 9.07 -14.86 -18.15
C ASP A 107 7.63 -14.37 -18.08
N PHE A 108 7.42 -13.03 -18.03
CA PHE A 108 6.09 -12.43 -17.97
C PHE A 108 5.95 -11.34 -19.05
N SER A 109 4.81 -11.30 -19.69
CA SER A 109 4.39 -10.15 -20.48
C SER A 109 3.28 -9.38 -19.78
N PHE A 110 3.27 -8.07 -20.00
CA PHE A 110 2.36 -7.16 -19.32
C PHE A 110 1.52 -6.38 -20.31
N LYS A 111 0.24 -6.17 -19.98
CA LYS A 111 -0.64 -5.23 -20.69
C LYS A 111 -1.24 -4.27 -19.67
N THR A 112 -1.31 -3.02 -20.04
CA THR A 112 -1.88 -1.98 -19.18
C THR A 112 -3.13 -1.39 -19.79
N ARG A 113 -4.03 -0.92 -18.94
CA ARG A 113 -5.25 -0.22 -19.35
C ARG A 113 -5.53 0.93 -18.38
N TRP A 114 -5.51 2.15 -18.89
CA TRP A 114 -5.91 3.32 -18.11
C TRP A 114 -7.36 3.18 -17.64
N ILE A 115 -7.63 3.48 -16.36
CA ILE A 115 -8.95 3.42 -15.76
C ILE A 115 -9.49 4.84 -15.60
N HIS A 116 -8.81 5.69 -14.81
CA HIS A 116 -9.22 7.07 -14.58
C HIS A 116 -8.08 7.96 -14.09
N SER A 117 -8.30 9.28 -14.25
CA SER A 117 -7.65 10.33 -13.48
C SER A 117 -8.75 11.20 -12.87
N ARG A 118 -8.58 11.63 -11.62
CA ARG A 118 -9.50 12.50 -10.90
C ARG A 118 -8.73 13.61 -10.22
N GLU A 119 -9.16 14.82 -10.44
CA GLU A 119 -8.72 16.01 -9.71
C GLU A 119 -9.47 16.15 -8.39
N VAL A 120 -8.96 17.00 -7.50
CA VAL A 120 -9.61 17.35 -6.25
C VAL A 120 -11.00 17.92 -6.53
N ASP A 121 -12.00 17.35 -5.84
CA ASP A 121 -13.39 17.85 -5.83
C ASP A 121 -14.02 17.70 -4.45
N ALA A 122 -15.32 17.98 -4.31
CA ALA A 122 -16.05 17.86 -3.05
C ALA A 122 -16.11 16.40 -2.50
N THR A 123 -15.84 15.41 -3.33
CA THR A 123 -15.85 13.99 -2.96
C THR A 123 -14.44 13.48 -2.71
N TYR A 124 -13.44 14.00 -3.42
CA TYR A 124 -12.06 13.55 -3.35
C TYR A 124 -11.12 14.71 -3.03
N TYR A 125 -10.47 14.66 -1.87
CA TYR A 125 -9.53 15.70 -1.40
C TYR A 125 -8.09 15.46 -1.86
N GLN A 126 -7.89 14.53 -2.79
CA GLN A 126 -6.59 14.23 -3.36
C GLN A 126 -6.74 13.95 -4.84
N ASN A 127 -5.78 14.42 -5.60
CA ASN A 127 -5.67 14.05 -7.00
C ASN A 127 -5.27 12.57 -7.11
N THR A 128 -6.08 11.78 -7.80
CA THR A 128 -5.88 10.32 -7.92
C THR A 128 -5.91 9.87 -9.37
N PHE A 129 -5.27 8.75 -9.63
CA PHE A 129 -5.35 8.03 -10.91
C PHE A 129 -5.32 6.54 -10.66
N ALA A 130 -5.76 5.77 -11.65
CA ALA A 130 -5.64 4.32 -11.63
C ALA A 130 -5.46 3.76 -13.03
N PHE A 131 -4.69 2.68 -13.13
CA PHE A 131 -4.63 1.82 -14.31
C PHE A 131 -4.53 0.35 -13.91
N GLU A 132 -5.08 -0.54 -14.75
CA GLU A 132 -4.99 -1.99 -14.59
C GLU A 132 -3.72 -2.50 -15.26
N VAL A 133 -3.07 -3.45 -14.60
CA VAL A 133 -1.97 -4.26 -15.15
C VAL A 133 -2.46 -5.70 -15.25
N SER A 134 -2.38 -6.27 -16.45
CA SER A 134 -2.63 -7.69 -16.72
C SER A 134 -1.30 -8.38 -16.98
N VAL A 135 -1.02 -9.44 -16.22
CA VAL A 135 0.22 -10.23 -16.28
C VAL A 135 -0.05 -11.53 -17.01
N TYR A 136 0.75 -11.85 -17.99
CA TYR A 136 0.63 -13.07 -18.78
C TYR A 136 1.93 -13.88 -18.74
N HIS A 137 1.79 -15.20 -18.82
CA HIS A 137 2.87 -16.13 -19.11
C HIS A 137 2.44 -17.04 -20.25
N ASN A 138 3.23 -17.12 -21.33
CA ASN A 138 2.89 -17.88 -22.55
C ASN A 138 1.45 -17.60 -23.02
N GLU A 139 1.08 -16.30 -23.16
CA GLU A 139 -0.24 -15.81 -23.57
C GLU A 139 -1.40 -16.12 -22.58
N SER A 140 -1.17 -16.89 -21.54
CA SER A 140 -2.15 -17.19 -20.50
C SER A 140 -2.16 -16.11 -19.44
N LEU A 141 -3.35 -15.59 -19.10
CA LEU A 141 -3.50 -14.62 -18.02
C LEU A 141 -3.17 -15.26 -16.67
N VAL A 142 -2.17 -14.72 -15.99
CA VAL A 142 -1.75 -15.15 -14.64
C VAL A 142 -2.49 -14.35 -13.57
N LYS A 143 -2.48 -13.02 -13.69
CA LYS A 143 -3.06 -12.11 -12.70
C LYS A 143 -3.45 -10.78 -13.33
N LYS A 144 -4.43 -10.11 -12.68
CA LYS A 144 -4.73 -8.69 -12.87
C LYS A 144 -4.65 -7.97 -11.56
N PHE A 145 -4.10 -6.76 -11.57
CA PHE A 145 -4.08 -5.88 -10.41
C PHE A 145 -4.14 -4.41 -10.87
N ASN A 146 -4.49 -3.53 -9.93
CA ASN A 146 -4.46 -2.10 -10.18
C ASN A 146 -3.18 -1.47 -9.65
N VAL A 147 -2.75 -0.41 -10.33
CA VAL A 147 -1.82 0.58 -9.80
C VAL A 147 -2.64 1.82 -9.51
N ASP A 148 -2.84 2.09 -8.21
CA ASP A 148 -3.61 3.23 -7.72
C ASP A 148 -2.63 4.30 -7.23
N GLY A 149 -2.81 5.52 -7.72
CA GLY A 149 -1.86 6.57 -7.40
C GLY A 149 -2.50 7.86 -6.95
N THR A 150 -1.71 8.60 -6.17
CA THR A 150 -1.95 10.00 -5.85
C THR A 150 -0.81 10.81 -6.43
N TYR A 151 -1.11 11.85 -7.20
CA TYR A 151 -0.04 12.71 -7.68
C TYR A 151 0.17 13.90 -6.75
N VAL A 152 1.43 14.25 -6.60
CA VAL A 152 1.94 15.29 -5.72
C VAL A 152 2.90 16.18 -6.49
N ASP A 153 2.93 17.47 -6.18
CA ASP A 153 3.81 18.42 -6.86
C ASP A 153 5.29 18.10 -6.66
N ASP A 154 5.64 17.63 -5.45
CA ASP A 154 7.02 17.32 -5.10
C ASP A 154 7.10 16.21 -4.04
N PHE A 155 8.06 15.29 -4.21
CA PHE A 155 8.37 14.26 -3.23
C PHE A 155 9.13 14.76 -1.99
N ASN A 156 9.66 16.00 -2.02
CA ASN A 156 10.35 16.58 -0.85
C ASN A 156 9.41 16.76 0.35
N ASN A 157 8.10 16.87 0.09
CA ASN A 157 7.08 16.93 1.14
C ASN A 157 6.70 15.55 1.70
N LEU A 158 7.21 14.47 1.11
CA LEU A 158 7.01 13.11 1.58
C LEU A 158 8.27 12.62 2.29
N LYS A 159 8.13 12.17 3.52
CA LYS A 159 9.23 11.47 4.21
C LYS A 159 9.39 10.08 3.61
N ARG A 160 10.18 10.01 2.53
CA ARG A 160 10.46 8.75 1.83
C ARG A 160 11.68 8.04 2.40
N ILE A 161 11.55 6.74 2.55
CA ILE A 161 12.63 5.86 3.00
C ILE A 161 13.01 4.90 1.87
N LYS A 162 14.29 4.62 1.75
CA LYS A 162 14.80 3.59 0.84
C LYS A 162 14.66 2.22 1.49
N TYR A 163 13.83 1.38 0.93
CA TYR A 163 13.61 -0.01 1.36
C TYR A 163 14.44 -0.97 0.54
N VAL A 164 14.84 -2.06 1.18
CA VAL A 164 15.41 -3.23 0.50
C VAL A 164 14.25 -4.12 0.07
N GLY A 165 14.10 -4.35 -1.21
CA GLY A 165 13.13 -5.30 -1.74
C GLY A 165 13.58 -6.76 -1.56
N PRO A 166 12.72 -7.74 -1.90
CA PRO A 166 13.05 -9.16 -1.79
C PRO A 166 14.23 -9.54 -2.67
N LYS A 167 15.31 -10.03 -2.06
CA LYS A 167 16.55 -10.42 -2.77
C LYS A 167 16.35 -11.58 -3.76
N VAL A 168 15.30 -12.35 -3.60
CA VAL A 168 14.92 -13.41 -4.53
C VAL A 168 14.54 -12.85 -5.91
N ILE A 169 14.03 -11.61 -5.96
CA ILE A 169 13.71 -10.91 -7.21
C ILE A 169 14.97 -10.31 -7.81
N ASP A 170 15.74 -9.58 -6.99
CA ASP A 170 17.03 -9.03 -7.40
C ASP A 170 17.86 -8.73 -6.15
N LYS A 171 19.16 -9.07 -6.19
CA LYS A 171 20.11 -8.85 -5.08
C LYS A 171 20.29 -7.37 -4.72
N ASP A 172 20.16 -6.49 -5.71
CA ASP A 172 20.37 -5.04 -5.60
C ASP A 172 19.06 -4.26 -5.68
N PHE A 173 17.94 -4.92 -5.36
CA PHE A 173 16.62 -4.30 -5.42
C PHE A 173 16.39 -3.34 -4.26
N TYR A 174 16.23 -2.07 -4.59
CA TYR A 174 15.86 -1.00 -3.66
C TYR A 174 14.77 -0.14 -4.26
N PHE A 175 13.80 0.28 -3.45
CA PHE A 175 12.76 1.20 -3.86
C PHE A 175 12.47 2.25 -2.78
N TYR A 176 11.83 3.35 -3.14
CA TYR A 176 11.38 4.34 -2.19
C TYR A 176 9.93 4.10 -1.79
N GLY A 177 9.67 4.15 -0.50
CA GLY A 177 8.33 4.12 0.08
C GLY A 177 8.19 5.16 1.19
N VAL A 178 6.96 5.45 1.60
CA VAL A 178 6.69 6.30 2.75
C VAL A 178 7.10 5.59 4.05
N ASP A 179 7.39 6.35 5.10
CA ASP A 179 7.71 5.76 6.40
C ASP A 179 6.47 5.26 7.16
N LEU A 180 6.70 4.57 8.28
CA LEU A 180 5.64 4.04 9.13
C LEU A 180 4.75 5.16 9.70
N VAL A 181 5.34 6.29 10.10
CA VAL A 181 4.59 7.44 10.62
C VAL A 181 3.59 7.95 9.59
N HIS A 182 4.03 8.13 8.35
CA HIS A 182 3.16 8.55 7.26
C HIS A 182 2.03 7.52 7.00
N MET A 183 2.35 6.22 7.05
CA MET A 183 1.34 5.16 6.91
C MET A 183 0.27 5.23 8.01
N VAL A 184 0.67 5.42 9.28
CA VAL A 184 -0.29 5.60 10.38
C VAL A 184 -1.14 6.84 10.16
N VAL A 185 -0.55 7.97 9.76
CA VAL A 185 -1.27 9.22 9.48
C VAL A 185 -2.33 9.04 8.41
N ILE A 186 -1.98 8.51 7.23
CA ILE A 186 -2.97 8.35 6.15
C ILE A 186 -4.09 7.37 6.52
N LYS A 187 -3.81 6.33 7.30
CA LYS A 187 -4.84 5.41 7.79
C LYS A 187 -5.71 6.05 8.87
N THR A 188 -5.14 6.87 9.75
CA THR A 188 -5.90 7.67 10.73
C THR A 188 -6.86 8.61 10.02
N LEU A 189 -6.39 9.39 9.05
CA LEU A 189 -7.24 10.30 8.27
C LEU A 189 -8.34 9.55 7.50
N ALA A 190 -8.02 8.40 6.91
CA ALA A 190 -9.02 7.58 6.24
C ALA A 190 -10.11 7.09 7.20
N CYS A 191 -9.76 6.67 8.42
CA CYS A 191 -10.70 6.17 9.42
C CYS A 191 -11.51 7.27 10.12
N THR A 192 -10.96 8.46 10.28
CA THR A 192 -11.61 9.60 10.94
C THR A 192 -12.34 10.54 9.97
N SER A 193 -12.21 10.30 8.67
CA SER A 193 -12.93 11.03 7.61
C SER A 193 -14.45 10.88 7.75
N GLU A 194 -15.19 11.89 7.32
CA GLU A 194 -16.66 11.87 7.23
C GLU A 194 -17.18 10.98 6.09
N GLN A 195 -16.33 10.56 5.18
CA GLN A 195 -16.69 9.71 4.05
C GLN A 195 -16.78 8.23 4.46
N SER A 196 -17.65 7.48 3.79
CA SER A 196 -17.66 6.02 3.90
C SER A 196 -16.34 5.43 3.41
N ARG A 197 -15.81 4.48 4.16
CA ARG A 197 -14.51 3.85 3.85
C ARG A 197 -14.59 2.32 3.91
N PRO A 198 -13.84 1.60 3.08
CA PRO A 198 -13.68 0.16 3.23
C PRO A 198 -13.12 -0.20 4.61
N ILE A 199 -13.65 -1.27 5.19
CA ILE A 199 -13.23 -1.75 6.53
C ILE A 199 -11.73 -2.08 6.58
N LYS A 200 -11.10 -2.36 5.46
CA LYS A 200 -9.64 -2.59 5.37
C LYS A 200 -8.81 -1.48 6.01
N HIS A 201 -9.28 -0.22 5.96
CA HIS A 201 -8.56 0.89 6.58
C HIS A 201 -8.58 0.82 8.12
N LEU A 202 -9.69 0.35 8.69
CA LEU A 202 -9.81 0.15 10.13
C LEU A 202 -8.86 -0.94 10.62
N VAL A 203 -8.84 -2.08 9.94
CA VAL A 203 -7.94 -3.21 10.24
C VAL A 203 -6.48 -2.80 10.10
N ASP A 204 -6.15 -2.07 9.03
CA ASP A 204 -4.80 -1.55 8.79
C ASP A 204 -4.37 -0.62 9.93
N LEU A 205 -5.22 0.35 10.32
CA LEU A 205 -4.90 1.29 11.40
C LEU A 205 -4.75 0.56 12.73
N TYR A 206 -5.67 -0.35 13.06
CA TYR A 206 -5.60 -1.15 14.28
C TYR A 206 -4.26 -1.90 14.37
N SER A 207 -3.83 -2.52 13.29
CA SER A 207 -2.55 -3.25 13.25
C SER A 207 -1.35 -2.31 13.41
N LEU A 208 -1.38 -1.15 12.76
CA LEU A 208 -0.27 -0.20 12.74
C LEU A 208 -0.04 0.50 14.08
N ILE A 209 -1.09 0.84 14.84
CA ILE A 209 -0.96 1.53 16.14
C ILE A 209 -0.29 0.68 17.23
N HIS A 210 -0.18 -0.65 17.01
CA HIS A 210 0.54 -1.57 17.89
C HIS A 210 2.04 -1.66 17.57
N LEU A 211 2.50 -1.03 16.49
CA LEU A 211 3.92 -0.93 16.18
C LEU A 211 4.57 0.23 16.91
N SER A 212 5.87 0.13 17.15
CA SER A 212 6.65 1.22 17.76
C SER A 212 7.03 2.27 16.72
N PHE A 213 6.62 3.52 16.92
CA PHE A 213 6.98 4.67 16.10
C PHE A 213 7.01 5.96 16.91
N ASP A 214 7.53 7.04 16.38
CA ASP A 214 7.63 8.33 17.05
C ASP A 214 6.27 9.04 17.09
N ILE A 215 5.66 9.08 18.27
CA ILE A 215 4.36 9.72 18.51
C ILE A 215 4.42 11.25 18.31
N LYS A 216 5.54 11.90 18.64
CA LYS A 216 5.67 13.35 18.43
C LYS A 216 5.71 13.68 16.94
N GLU A 217 6.43 12.89 16.17
CA GLU A 217 6.47 13.03 14.74
C GLU A 217 5.11 12.70 14.10
N PHE A 218 4.44 11.65 14.58
CA PHE A 218 3.08 11.31 14.16
C PHE A 218 2.11 12.49 14.35
N LYS A 219 2.08 13.09 15.57
CA LYS A 219 1.23 14.27 15.83
C LYS A 219 1.53 15.42 14.86
N LYS A 220 2.81 15.76 14.70
CA LYS A 220 3.24 16.83 13.80
C LYS A 220 2.77 16.60 12.37
N GLU A 221 2.97 15.39 11.85
CA GLU A 221 2.58 15.03 10.49
C GLU A 221 1.05 14.97 10.32
N LEU A 222 0.34 14.41 11.32
CA LEU A 222 -1.12 14.35 11.32
C LEU A 222 -1.74 15.76 11.24
N PHE A 223 -1.29 16.69 12.08
CA PHE A 223 -1.82 18.07 12.05
C PHE A 223 -1.43 18.80 10.77
N ARG A 224 -0.24 18.57 10.22
CA ARG A 224 0.15 19.11 8.93
C ARG A 224 -0.77 18.62 7.80
N GLN A 225 -1.11 17.34 7.78
CA GLN A 225 -2.02 16.76 6.78
C GLN A 225 -3.46 17.27 6.95
N LEU A 226 -3.93 17.42 8.19
CA LEU A 226 -5.24 18.03 8.48
C LEU A 226 -5.33 19.49 8.03
N GLU A 227 -4.26 20.26 8.23
CA GLU A 227 -4.19 21.64 7.75
C GLU A 227 -4.25 21.68 6.21
N ASN A 228 -3.51 20.81 5.53
CA ASN A 228 -3.57 20.71 4.08
C ASN A 228 -4.98 20.34 3.60
N GLU A 229 -5.62 19.34 4.23
CA GLU A 229 -6.99 18.97 3.91
C GLU A 229 -7.96 20.15 4.14
N ASN A 230 -7.82 20.87 5.25
CA ASN A 230 -8.64 22.04 5.53
C ASN A 230 -8.43 23.20 4.54
N ASN A 231 -7.22 23.39 4.04
CA ASN A 231 -6.95 24.36 2.98
C ASN A 231 -7.66 23.98 1.68
N ILE A 232 -7.67 22.70 1.32
CA ILE A 232 -8.40 22.18 0.17
C ILE A 232 -9.90 22.34 0.38
N ARG A 233 -10.45 21.94 1.54
CA ARG A 233 -11.87 22.11 1.91
C ARG A 233 -12.31 23.56 1.79
N LYS A 234 -11.48 24.48 2.27
CA LYS A 234 -11.74 25.94 2.15
C LYS A 234 -11.79 26.39 0.68
N SER A 235 -10.88 25.89 -0.17
CA SER A 235 -10.84 26.28 -1.58
C SER A 235 -12.05 25.81 -2.39
N ILE A 236 -12.67 24.69 -2.00
CA ILE A 236 -13.87 24.13 -2.64
C ILE A 236 -15.18 24.40 -1.88
N GLY A 237 -15.13 25.23 -0.83
CA GLY A 237 -16.32 25.74 -0.13
C GLY A 237 -17.04 24.73 0.76
N ILE A 238 -16.35 23.70 1.28
CA ILE A 238 -16.93 22.71 2.19
C ILE A 238 -16.47 22.91 3.65
N PRO A 239 -17.23 22.41 4.65
CA PRO A 239 -16.90 22.59 6.07
C PRO A 239 -15.49 22.10 6.41
N LEU A 240 -14.80 22.85 7.27
CA LEU A 240 -13.49 22.45 7.77
C LEU A 240 -13.62 21.35 8.83
N LEU A 241 -12.58 20.52 8.91
CA LEU A 241 -12.46 19.55 9.99
C LEU A 241 -12.04 20.26 11.28
N HIS A 242 -12.83 20.14 12.31
CA HIS A 242 -12.60 20.73 13.62
C HIS A 242 -12.89 19.72 14.74
N GLY A 243 -12.21 19.91 15.86
CA GLY A 243 -12.49 19.16 17.08
C GLY A 243 -11.63 17.94 17.29
N LYS A 244 -12.14 17.02 18.09
CA LYS A 244 -11.47 15.80 18.49
C LYS A 244 -11.30 14.83 17.32
N ILE A 245 -10.10 14.31 17.15
CA ILE A 245 -9.82 13.27 16.16
C ILE A 245 -10.28 11.93 16.71
N ALA A 246 -11.36 11.40 16.15
CA ALA A 246 -11.94 10.12 16.58
C ALA A 246 -12.73 9.47 15.44
N ILE A 247 -12.85 8.15 15.48
CA ILE A 247 -13.77 7.40 14.65
C ILE A 247 -15.17 7.56 15.28
N GLN A 248 -16.06 8.31 14.59
CA GLN A 248 -17.33 8.72 15.16
C GLN A 248 -18.47 7.71 14.97
N GLU A 249 -18.45 6.98 13.85
CA GLU A 249 -19.54 6.08 13.47
C GLU A 249 -19.04 4.80 12.79
N SER A 250 -19.40 3.66 13.34
CA SER A 250 -19.14 2.34 12.73
C SER A 250 -19.85 2.16 11.38
N LYS A 251 -21.01 2.81 11.18
CA LYS A 251 -21.81 2.74 9.95
C LYS A 251 -21.11 3.26 8.70
N ARG A 252 -20.01 3.98 8.85
CA ARG A 252 -19.20 4.49 7.73
C ARG A 252 -18.31 3.44 7.10
N PHE A 253 -18.04 2.35 7.83
CA PHE A 253 -17.28 1.25 7.29
C PHE A 253 -18.22 0.26 6.61
N PHE A 254 -17.96 -0.03 5.36
CA PHE A 254 -18.72 -1.00 4.59
C PHE A 254 -17.94 -2.31 4.42
N ASP A 255 -18.67 -3.36 4.04
CA ASP A 255 -18.20 -4.72 3.89
C ASP A 255 -17.88 -5.44 5.22
N PRO A 256 -18.92 -5.63 6.08
CA PRO A 256 -18.74 -6.31 7.36
C PRO A 256 -18.36 -7.80 7.22
N PHE A 257 -18.64 -8.43 6.07
CA PHE A 257 -18.27 -9.82 5.81
C PHE A 257 -16.76 -10.00 5.64
N LEU A 258 -16.09 -8.99 5.10
CA LEU A 258 -14.63 -8.98 4.93
C LEU A 258 -13.89 -8.86 6.27
N LEU A 259 -14.55 -8.40 7.34
CA LEU A 259 -13.91 -8.26 8.65
C LEU A 259 -13.37 -9.60 9.15
N THR A 260 -14.14 -10.67 8.99
CA THR A 260 -13.76 -12.01 9.45
C THR A 260 -12.51 -12.51 8.72
N GLU A 261 -12.38 -12.21 7.41
CA GLU A 261 -11.22 -12.59 6.62
C GLU A 261 -10.02 -11.68 6.91
N LEU A 262 -10.24 -10.36 6.97
CA LEU A 262 -9.18 -9.38 7.22
C LEU A 262 -8.63 -9.42 8.64
N SER A 263 -9.45 -9.83 9.61
CA SER A 263 -9.10 -9.92 11.03
C SER A 263 -8.71 -11.33 11.48
N ALA A 264 -8.38 -12.22 10.57
CA ALA A 264 -8.10 -13.64 10.86
C ALA A 264 -7.04 -13.88 11.97
N GLY A 265 -6.27 -12.86 12.36
CA GLY A 265 -5.37 -12.88 13.52
C GLY A 265 -5.93 -12.15 14.76
N TYR A 266 -7.06 -11.46 14.66
CA TYR A 266 -7.65 -10.65 15.72
C TYR A 266 -9.07 -11.16 16.00
N ASN A 267 -9.28 -11.82 17.10
CA ASN A 267 -10.62 -12.26 17.51
C ASN A 267 -11.43 -11.08 18.09
N LEU A 268 -11.57 -9.99 17.32
CA LEU A 268 -12.21 -8.74 17.74
C LEU A 268 -13.33 -8.34 16.76
N SER A 269 -14.40 -7.79 17.33
CA SER A 269 -15.45 -7.14 16.55
C SER A 269 -14.97 -5.78 16.00
N MET A 270 -15.67 -5.29 14.98
CA MET A 270 -15.42 -3.94 14.44
C MET A 270 -15.53 -2.85 15.53
N GLN A 271 -16.50 -2.96 16.44
CA GLN A 271 -16.69 -1.99 17.50
C GLN A 271 -15.51 -2.01 18.49
N GLU A 272 -15.02 -3.17 18.89
CA GLU A 272 -13.84 -3.29 19.74
C GLU A 272 -12.59 -2.67 19.10
N MET A 273 -12.40 -2.85 17.78
CA MET A 273 -11.31 -2.18 17.06
C MET A 273 -11.45 -0.66 17.11
N ILE A 274 -12.65 -0.12 16.86
CA ILE A 274 -12.95 1.31 16.93
C ILE A 274 -12.67 1.85 18.33
N ASP A 275 -13.14 1.19 19.37
CA ASP A 275 -12.97 1.61 20.76
C ASP A 275 -11.47 1.64 21.15
N ASN A 276 -10.73 0.61 20.78
CA ASN A 276 -9.28 0.56 21.00
C ASN A 276 -8.53 1.68 20.27
N ILE A 277 -8.87 1.93 18.98
CA ILE A 277 -8.26 3.02 18.21
C ILE A 277 -8.60 4.37 18.84
N ASN A 278 -9.86 4.61 19.22
CA ASN A 278 -10.27 5.87 19.86
C ASN A 278 -9.57 6.07 21.21
N GLN A 279 -9.44 5.04 22.03
CA GLN A 279 -8.66 5.10 23.27
C GLN A 279 -7.20 5.44 23.00
N TRP A 280 -6.61 4.86 21.94
CA TRP A 280 -5.23 5.17 21.55
C TRP A 280 -5.09 6.62 21.07
N LEU A 281 -6.05 7.12 20.26
CA LEU A 281 -6.08 8.51 19.81
C LEU A 281 -6.21 9.48 20.97
N ASP A 282 -7.05 9.18 21.96
CA ASP A 282 -7.21 10.00 23.15
C ASP A 282 -5.93 10.09 23.99
N ALA A 283 -5.22 9.00 24.13
CA ALA A 283 -3.98 8.97 24.88
C ALA A 283 -2.79 9.65 24.14
N ASN A 284 -2.81 9.65 22.82
CA ASN A 284 -1.64 10.02 22.03
C ASN A 284 -1.85 11.28 21.15
N VAL A 285 -3.09 11.71 20.87
CA VAL A 285 -3.38 12.82 19.94
C VAL A 285 -4.16 13.93 20.61
N ASN A 286 -5.30 13.61 21.18
CA ASN A 286 -6.23 14.55 21.80
C ASN A 286 -5.75 14.97 23.19
#